data_937bdfd72901ec399bf3eeec6eda695e
#
_entry.id   937bdfd72901ec399bf3eeec6eda695e
#
_cell.length_a   1.000
_cell.length_b   1.000
_cell.length_c   1.000
_cell.angle_alpha   90.00
_cell.angle_beta   90.00
_cell.angle_gamma   90.00
#
_symmetry.space_group_name_H-M   'P 1'
#
loop_
_entity.id
_entity.type
_entity.pdbx_description
1 polymer ?
#
loop_
_entity_poly.entity_id
_entity_poly.type
_entity_poly.pdbx_seq_one_letter_code
_entity_poly.pdbx_strand_id
1 'polypeptide(L)'
;LEIEFYPFNAEEMTIDVDKTKEKIKELEKINRLPKMAMFGGSLFLFPHPVKELSDFLKTYDIHINYDAAHVAGLIAGGKFQDPLREGADTMTMSTHKTLFGPQGGLVLGSKEHEEPIKKATFPGLTSSHHINNMAGKAVAFAEALEFGKDYAAQVIKNAKIFAESLSESGFKVLGESRGFTQSHQIAVNVLDYSDGGKVEAELEKANIIVNRQLIPGDIKAGRNYFHPGGIRLGVSEITR
;
A
#
# COMPACT_ATOMS: atom_id res chain seq x y z
N LEU A 1 -17.01 -2.92 14.55
CA LEU A 1 -16.55 -3.19 13.20
C LEU A 1 -16.02 -4.61 13.15
N GLU A 2 -16.59 -5.47 12.30
CA GLU A 2 -16.04 -6.79 12.00
C GLU A 2 -15.10 -6.67 10.80
N ILE A 3 -13.98 -7.36 10.85
CA ILE A 3 -12.96 -7.33 9.81
C ILE A 3 -12.67 -8.76 9.37
N GLU A 4 -12.73 -8.97 8.07
CA GLU A 4 -12.30 -10.21 7.42
C GLU A 4 -11.07 -9.92 6.55
N PHE A 5 -10.08 -10.79 6.62
CA PHE A 5 -8.86 -10.62 5.82
C PHE A 5 -8.94 -11.40 4.52
N TYR A 6 -8.41 -10.83 3.46
CA TYR A 6 -8.20 -11.55 2.22
C TYR A 6 -7.29 -12.76 2.45
N PRO A 7 -7.59 -13.92 1.83
CA PRO A 7 -6.59 -14.95 1.64
C PRO A 7 -5.37 -14.40 0.90
N PHE A 8 -4.18 -14.70 1.41
CA PHE A 8 -2.93 -14.15 0.88
C PHE A 8 -2.02 -15.26 0.40
N ASN A 9 -1.47 -15.10 -0.80
CA ASN A 9 -0.43 -15.96 -1.36
C ASN A 9 0.94 -15.40 -0.95
N ALA A 10 1.59 -16.07 -0.02
CA ALA A 10 2.86 -15.61 0.55
C ALA A 10 4.04 -15.72 -0.44
N GLU A 11 4.01 -16.67 -1.37
CA GLU A 11 5.04 -16.85 -2.39
C GLU A 11 4.97 -15.75 -3.45
N GLU A 12 3.76 -15.45 -3.90
CA GLU A 12 3.48 -14.40 -4.89
C GLU A 12 3.37 -12.99 -4.27
N MET A 13 3.40 -12.90 -2.93
CA MET A 13 3.23 -11.65 -2.19
C MET A 13 2.02 -10.83 -2.65
N THR A 14 0.87 -11.50 -2.87
CA THR A 14 -0.38 -10.91 -3.35
C THR A 14 -1.62 -11.56 -2.75
N ILE A 15 -2.77 -10.94 -2.93
CA ILE A 15 -4.08 -11.49 -2.57
C ILE A 15 -4.40 -12.67 -3.49
N ASP A 16 -4.82 -13.79 -2.91
CA ASP A 16 -5.28 -14.98 -3.64
C ASP A 16 -6.71 -14.73 -4.16
N VAL A 17 -6.83 -14.56 -5.47
CA VAL A 17 -8.09 -14.20 -6.15
C VAL A 17 -9.14 -15.29 -5.98
N ASP A 18 -8.78 -16.55 -6.23
CA ASP A 18 -9.74 -17.65 -6.21
C ASP A 18 -10.25 -17.92 -4.80
N LYS A 19 -9.34 -18.01 -3.83
CA LYS A 19 -9.73 -18.15 -2.43
C LYS A 19 -10.50 -16.94 -1.89
N THR A 20 -10.25 -15.73 -2.41
CA THR A 20 -11.05 -14.55 -2.07
C THR A 20 -12.48 -14.71 -2.56
N LYS A 21 -12.67 -15.16 -3.79
CA LYS A 21 -14.01 -15.44 -4.34
C LYS A 21 -14.74 -16.55 -3.58
N GLU A 22 -14.03 -17.60 -3.19
CA GLU A 22 -14.58 -18.67 -2.34
C GLU A 22 -15.03 -18.12 -0.99
N LYS A 23 -14.16 -17.35 -0.32
CA LYS A 23 -14.46 -16.73 0.98
C LYS A 23 -15.68 -15.83 0.94
N ILE A 24 -15.84 -15.01 -0.09
CA ILE A 24 -17.04 -14.16 -0.24
C ILE A 24 -18.31 -15.00 -0.36
N LYS A 25 -18.29 -16.08 -1.15
CA LYS A 25 -19.43 -17.02 -1.24
C LYS A 25 -19.74 -17.72 0.09
N GLU A 26 -18.74 -18.02 0.89
CA GLU A 26 -18.94 -18.59 2.23
C GLU A 26 -19.57 -17.55 3.18
N LEU A 27 -19.10 -16.31 3.16
CA LEU A 27 -19.67 -15.23 3.96
C LEU A 27 -21.12 -14.91 3.57
N GLU A 28 -21.47 -15.01 2.28
CA GLU A 28 -22.84 -14.88 1.80
C GLU A 28 -23.77 -15.93 2.44
N LYS A 29 -23.36 -17.22 2.45
CA LYS A 29 -24.17 -18.31 3.00
C LYS A 29 -24.54 -18.12 4.48
N ILE A 30 -23.72 -17.39 5.21
CA ILE A 30 -23.92 -17.10 6.64
C ILE A 30 -24.42 -15.68 6.91
N ASN A 31 -24.86 -14.95 5.87
CA ASN A 31 -25.32 -13.56 5.94
C ASN A 31 -24.30 -12.59 6.58
N ARG A 32 -23.01 -12.76 6.29
CA ARG A 32 -21.91 -11.92 6.79
C ARG A 32 -21.12 -11.26 5.67
N LEU A 33 -21.76 -10.92 4.57
CA LEU A 33 -21.11 -10.19 3.48
C LEU A 33 -20.53 -8.85 3.96
N PRO A 34 -19.29 -8.53 3.63
CA PRO A 34 -18.73 -7.22 3.93
C PRO A 34 -19.43 -6.15 3.08
N LYS A 35 -19.59 -4.95 3.64
CA LYS A 35 -20.10 -3.79 2.89
C LYS A 35 -19.00 -3.09 2.09
N MET A 36 -17.73 -3.33 2.44
CA MET A 36 -16.58 -2.72 1.81
C MET A 36 -15.46 -3.74 1.67
N ALA A 37 -14.82 -3.73 0.52
CA ALA A 37 -13.56 -4.39 0.24
C ALA A 37 -12.47 -3.33 0.16
N MET A 38 -11.45 -3.43 1.02
CA MET A 38 -10.36 -2.45 1.07
C MET A 38 -9.09 -3.09 0.54
N PHE A 39 -8.64 -2.64 -0.62
CA PHE A 39 -7.34 -2.97 -1.18
C PHE A 39 -6.29 -1.97 -0.71
N GLY A 40 -5.04 -2.37 -0.78
CA GLY A 40 -3.96 -1.49 -0.38
C GLY A 40 -3.53 -1.67 1.08
N GLY A 41 -2.67 -0.79 1.53
CA GLY A 41 -2.14 -0.83 2.88
C GLY A 41 -0.74 -0.22 3.01
N SER A 42 -0.05 -0.58 4.09
CA SER A 42 1.28 -0.03 4.39
C SER A 42 2.44 -0.78 3.71
N LEU A 43 2.22 -1.99 3.25
CA LEU A 43 3.20 -2.77 2.51
C LEU A 43 2.66 -3.08 1.11
N PHE A 44 3.32 -2.54 0.10
CA PHE A 44 3.04 -2.74 -1.31
C PHE A 44 4.29 -3.17 -2.06
N LEU A 45 4.46 -4.45 -2.30
CA LEU A 45 5.52 -4.92 -3.21
C LEU A 45 5.01 -4.95 -4.66
N PHE A 46 3.75 -5.35 -4.86
CA PHE A 46 3.14 -5.55 -6.18
C PHE A 46 1.73 -4.92 -6.23
N PRO A 47 1.21 -4.64 -7.44
CA PRO A 47 -0.20 -4.29 -7.62
C PRO A 47 -1.14 -5.32 -7.01
N HIS A 48 -2.24 -4.85 -6.42
CA HIS A 48 -3.29 -5.71 -5.91
C HIS A 48 -4.28 -6.09 -7.02
N PRO A 49 -4.92 -7.27 -6.97
CA PRO A 49 -5.78 -7.78 -8.05
C PRO A 49 -7.18 -7.11 -8.04
N VAL A 50 -7.22 -5.79 -8.18
CA VAL A 50 -8.47 -5.01 -8.20
C VAL A 50 -9.29 -5.40 -9.43
N LYS A 51 -8.67 -5.44 -10.60
CA LYS A 51 -9.32 -5.74 -11.87
C LYS A 51 -9.95 -7.15 -11.87
N GLU A 52 -9.26 -8.13 -11.30
CA GLU A 52 -9.69 -9.53 -11.26
C GLU A 52 -10.85 -9.78 -10.28
N LEU A 53 -11.00 -8.87 -9.31
CA LEU A 53 -12.01 -9.00 -8.25
C LEU A 53 -13.16 -8.01 -8.36
N SER A 54 -12.97 -6.87 -9.05
CA SER A 54 -13.93 -5.77 -9.03
C SER A 54 -15.34 -6.18 -9.51
N ASP A 55 -15.44 -6.80 -10.68
CA ASP A 55 -16.73 -7.21 -11.22
C ASP A 55 -17.43 -8.23 -10.31
N PHE A 56 -16.66 -9.18 -9.78
CA PHE A 56 -17.18 -10.17 -8.85
C PHE A 56 -17.69 -9.53 -7.54
N LEU A 57 -16.93 -8.63 -6.92
CA LEU A 57 -17.34 -7.95 -5.69
C LEU A 57 -18.57 -7.09 -5.89
N LYS A 58 -18.70 -6.43 -7.04
CA LYS A 58 -19.86 -5.62 -7.40
C LYS A 58 -21.14 -6.43 -7.56
N THR A 59 -21.06 -7.72 -7.91
CA THR A 59 -22.27 -8.58 -7.93
C THR A 59 -22.90 -8.76 -6.54
N TYR A 60 -22.15 -8.50 -5.49
CA TYR A 60 -22.58 -8.56 -4.09
C TYR A 60 -22.83 -7.17 -3.47
N ASP A 61 -22.84 -6.12 -4.27
CA ASP A 61 -22.98 -4.71 -3.79
C ASP A 61 -21.92 -4.32 -2.75
N ILE A 62 -20.70 -4.83 -2.94
CA ILE A 62 -19.56 -4.54 -2.06
C ILE A 62 -18.82 -3.32 -2.61
N HIS A 63 -18.76 -2.23 -1.83
CA HIS A 63 -17.99 -1.04 -2.19
C HIS A 63 -16.49 -1.31 -2.17
N ILE A 64 -15.79 -0.90 -3.21
CA ILE A 64 -14.35 -1.14 -3.37
C ILE A 64 -13.59 0.15 -3.09
N ASN A 65 -12.83 0.18 -2.00
CA ASN A 65 -11.88 1.25 -1.70
C ASN A 65 -10.44 0.78 -1.92
N TYR A 66 -9.63 1.63 -2.51
CA TYR A 66 -8.20 1.41 -2.66
C TYR A 66 -7.39 2.39 -1.81
N ASP A 67 -6.65 1.90 -0.83
CA ASP A 67 -5.72 2.72 -0.04
C ASP A 67 -4.38 2.84 -0.78
N ALA A 68 -4.24 3.95 -1.49
CA ALA A 68 -3.04 4.32 -2.24
C ALA A 68 -2.03 5.12 -1.41
N ALA A 69 -2.18 5.21 -0.09
CA ALA A 69 -1.36 6.10 0.74
C ALA A 69 0.15 5.98 0.47
N HIS A 70 0.64 4.77 0.23
CA HIS A 70 2.05 4.53 -0.04
C HIS A 70 2.45 4.64 -1.51
N VAL A 71 1.54 4.43 -2.44
CA VAL A 71 1.84 4.34 -3.88
C VAL A 71 1.25 5.46 -4.73
N ALA A 72 0.62 6.46 -4.10
CA ALA A 72 -0.06 7.55 -4.78
C ALA A 72 0.83 8.28 -5.81
N GLY A 73 2.10 8.55 -5.50
CA GLY A 73 3.03 9.16 -6.42
C GLY A 73 3.41 8.27 -7.61
N LEU A 74 3.48 6.96 -7.39
CA LEU A 74 3.75 5.99 -8.46
C LEU A 74 2.55 5.86 -9.41
N ILE A 75 1.32 5.90 -8.85
CA ILE A 75 0.06 5.93 -9.62
C ILE A 75 -0.03 7.22 -10.42
N ALA A 76 0.20 8.37 -9.79
CA ALA A 76 0.17 9.69 -10.45
C ALA A 76 1.22 9.78 -11.58
N GLY A 77 2.40 9.20 -11.39
CA GLY A 77 3.43 9.09 -12.42
C GLY A 77 3.15 8.05 -13.51
N GLY A 78 2.02 7.33 -13.43
CA GLY A 78 1.65 6.28 -14.40
C GLY A 78 2.60 5.09 -14.43
N LYS A 79 3.24 4.76 -13.30
CA LYS A 79 4.22 3.67 -13.18
C LYS A 79 3.77 2.54 -12.25
N PHE A 80 2.55 2.64 -11.73
CA PHE A 80 1.89 1.61 -10.94
C PHE A 80 0.48 1.36 -11.48
N GLN A 81 -0.33 0.52 -10.83
CA GLN A 81 -1.70 0.24 -11.28
C GLN A 81 -2.59 1.50 -11.30
N ASP A 82 -3.74 1.42 -11.95
CA ASP A 82 -4.76 2.48 -11.97
C ASP A 82 -6.05 1.97 -11.34
N PRO A 83 -6.16 2.02 -10.00
CA PRO A 83 -7.24 1.34 -9.27
C PRO A 83 -8.65 1.79 -9.67
N LEU A 84 -8.85 3.08 -9.96
CA LEU A 84 -10.16 3.61 -10.36
C LEU A 84 -10.60 3.07 -11.73
N ARG A 85 -9.68 2.94 -12.69
CA ARG A 85 -9.96 2.33 -14.00
C ARG A 85 -10.02 0.81 -13.94
N GLU A 86 -9.43 0.21 -12.92
CA GLU A 86 -9.52 -1.22 -12.64
C GLU A 86 -10.81 -1.62 -11.91
N GLY A 87 -11.63 -0.64 -11.48
CA GLY A 87 -12.95 -0.86 -10.93
C GLY A 87 -13.13 -0.51 -9.46
N ALA A 88 -12.13 0.10 -8.80
CA ALA A 88 -12.33 0.66 -7.47
C ALA A 88 -13.31 1.85 -7.52
N ASP A 89 -14.20 1.94 -6.54
CA ASP A 89 -15.21 2.99 -6.45
C ASP A 89 -14.60 4.26 -5.86
N THR A 90 -13.71 4.09 -4.89
CA THR A 90 -12.98 5.18 -4.24
C THR A 90 -11.51 4.84 -4.05
N MET A 91 -10.67 5.89 -4.01
CA MET A 91 -9.24 5.77 -3.70
C MET A 91 -8.86 6.82 -2.66
N THR A 92 -8.30 6.36 -1.55
CA THR A 92 -7.76 7.20 -0.48
C THR A 92 -6.25 7.26 -0.56
N MET A 93 -5.63 8.40 -0.25
CA MET A 93 -4.18 8.53 -0.34
C MET A 93 -3.60 9.55 0.63
N SER A 94 -2.34 9.38 0.97
CA SER A 94 -1.52 10.40 1.61
C SER A 94 -0.89 11.32 0.57
N THR A 95 -0.75 12.60 0.89
CA THR A 95 -0.10 13.58 0.01
C THR A 95 1.37 13.81 0.32
N HIS A 96 1.96 13.08 1.27
CA HIS A 96 3.29 13.33 1.86
C HIS A 96 4.20 12.09 1.90
N LYS A 97 3.93 11.10 1.04
CA LYS A 97 4.76 9.89 0.89
C LYS A 97 5.37 9.86 -0.51
N THR A 98 5.07 8.88 -1.33
CA THR A 98 5.51 8.87 -2.73
C THR A 98 4.93 10.03 -3.55
N LEU A 99 3.75 10.53 -3.18
CA LEU A 99 3.25 11.81 -3.63
C LEU A 99 3.84 12.88 -2.70
N PHE A 100 4.90 13.52 -3.12
CA PHE A 100 5.86 14.29 -2.32
C PHE A 100 5.40 15.71 -1.92
N GLY A 101 4.13 15.84 -1.52
CA GLY A 101 3.54 17.09 -1.03
C GLY A 101 3.55 17.24 0.50
N PRO A 102 2.96 18.30 1.02
CA PRO A 102 2.80 18.49 2.45
C PRO A 102 1.84 17.47 3.06
N GLN A 103 1.95 17.30 4.37
CA GLN A 103 1.13 16.37 5.11
C GLN A 103 -0.37 16.61 4.90
N GLY A 104 -1.09 15.53 4.60
CA GLY A 104 -2.52 15.53 4.40
C GLY A 104 -3.01 14.29 3.67
N GLY A 105 -4.29 14.26 3.40
CA GLY A 105 -4.98 13.21 2.66
C GLY A 105 -5.71 13.74 1.43
N LEU A 106 -6.06 12.83 0.56
CA LEU A 106 -6.88 13.06 -0.62
C LEU A 106 -7.79 11.85 -0.82
N VAL A 107 -9.02 12.09 -1.23
CA VAL A 107 -9.97 11.05 -1.64
C VAL A 107 -10.40 11.32 -3.07
N LEU A 108 -10.31 10.33 -3.92
CA LEU A 108 -10.83 10.34 -5.29
C LEU A 108 -11.95 9.30 -5.42
N GLY A 109 -12.91 9.58 -6.28
CA GLY A 109 -14.00 8.67 -6.58
C GLY A 109 -14.79 9.15 -7.80
N SER A 110 -15.71 8.32 -8.28
CA SER A 110 -16.64 8.73 -9.33
C SER A 110 -17.60 9.82 -8.83
N LYS A 111 -18.26 10.51 -9.76
CA LYS A 111 -19.18 11.60 -9.43
C LYS A 111 -20.35 11.17 -8.53
N GLU A 112 -20.77 9.93 -8.60
CA GLU A 112 -21.83 9.39 -7.74
C GLU A 112 -21.45 9.35 -6.25
N HIS A 113 -20.16 9.30 -5.93
CA HIS A 113 -19.63 9.32 -4.57
C HIS A 113 -19.33 10.73 -4.05
N GLU A 114 -19.52 11.79 -4.85
CA GLU A 114 -19.14 13.16 -4.51
C GLU A 114 -19.81 13.64 -3.20
N GLU A 115 -21.12 13.56 -3.12
CA GLU A 115 -21.87 14.06 -1.95
C GLU A 115 -21.61 13.24 -0.68
N PRO A 116 -21.60 11.88 -0.71
CA PRO A 116 -21.18 11.09 0.44
C PRO A 116 -19.77 11.42 0.93
N ILE A 117 -18.79 11.56 0.01
CA ILE A 117 -17.39 11.89 0.36
C ILE A 117 -17.32 13.29 1.01
N LYS A 118 -17.96 14.31 0.41
CA LYS A 118 -18.00 15.67 0.98
C LYS A 118 -18.57 15.67 2.39
N LYS A 119 -19.73 15.06 2.59
CA LYS A 119 -20.41 15.00 3.88
C LYS A 119 -19.59 14.20 4.92
N ALA A 120 -18.96 13.10 4.53
CA ALA A 120 -18.10 12.34 5.42
C ALA A 120 -16.83 13.11 5.79
N THR A 121 -16.25 13.83 4.83
CA THR A 121 -15.05 14.65 5.05
C THR A 121 -15.37 15.82 5.97
N PHE A 122 -16.37 16.62 5.63
CA PHE A 122 -16.79 17.76 6.45
C PHE A 122 -18.33 17.89 6.43
N PRO A 123 -18.99 17.98 7.61
CA PRO A 123 -18.41 18.01 8.97
C PRO A 123 -18.28 16.62 9.63
N GLY A 124 -18.37 15.52 8.85
CA GLY A 124 -18.47 14.17 9.39
C GLY A 124 -17.25 13.73 10.23
N LEU A 125 -16.07 13.74 9.63
CA LEU A 125 -14.85 13.21 10.24
C LEU A 125 -13.77 14.28 10.48
N THR A 126 -13.83 15.39 9.74
CA THR A 126 -12.85 16.48 9.87
C THR A 126 -13.54 17.81 10.10
N SER A 127 -12.78 18.80 10.54
CA SER A 127 -13.25 20.17 10.75
C SER A 127 -12.33 21.13 10.00
N SER A 128 -11.60 21.99 10.71
CA SER A 128 -10.74 23.00 10.12
C SER A 128 -9.66 22.42 9.21
N HIS A 129 -9.28 23.15 8.18
CA HIS A 129 -8.20 22.78 7.27
C HIS A 129 -7.03 23.78 7.38
N HIS A 130 -5.84 23.33 6.97
CA HIS A 130 -4.63 24.13 6.95
C HIS A 130 -4.40 24.69 5.54
N ILE A 131 -4.69 25.99 5.34
CA ILE A 131 -4.60 26.67 4.02
C ILE A 131 -3.17 26.62 3.47
N ASN A 132 -2.15 26.76 4.34
CA ASN A 132 -0.74 26.62 3.95
C ASN A 132 -0.43 25.25 3.34
N ASN A 133 -0.97 24.16 3.92
CA ASN A 133 -0.81 22.82 3.36
C ASN A 133 -1.55 22.67 2.03
N MET A 134 -2.71 23.33 1.86
CA MET A 134 -3.42 23.32 0.58
C MET A 134 -2.64 24.04 -0.51
N ALA A 135 -2.08 25.22 -0.21
CA ALA A 135 -1.21 25.93 -1.14
C ALA A 135 0.04 25.10 -1.51
N GLY A 136 0.69 24.48 -0.51
CA GLY A 136 1.82 23.59 -0.75
C GLY A 136 1.45 22.34 -1.60
N LYS A 137 0.24 21.78 -1.42
CA LYS A 137 -0.25 20.69 -2.28
C LYS A 137 -0.41 21.13 -3.73
N ALA A 138 -0.91 22.33 -3.97
CA ALA A 138 -1.05 22.84 -5.34
C ALA A 138 0.30 22.91 -6.07
N VAL A 139 1.35 23.37 -5.38
CA VAL A 139 2.72 23.38 -5.92
C VAL A 139 3.20 21.95 -6.15
N ALA A 140 3.09 21.08 -5.15
CA ALA A 140 3.54 19.68 -5.27
C ALA A 140 2.82 18.93 -6.40
N PHE A 141 1.54 19.22 -6.64
CA PHE A 141 0.81 18.60 -7.75
C PHE A 141 1.26 19.14 -9.11
N ALA A 142 1.62 20.41 -9.20
CA ALA A 142 2.22 20.97 -10.43
C ALA A 142 3.58 20.32 -10.70
N GLU A 143 4.44 20.16 -9.68
CA GLU A 143 5.70 19.42 -9.78
C GLU A 143 5.48 17.95 -10.17
N ALA A 144 4.47 17.29 -9.60
CA ALA A 144 4.14 15.91 -9.94
C ALA A 144 3.64 15.75 -11.39
N LEU A 145 2.95 16.73 -11.93
CA LEU A 145 2.56 16.75 -13.35
C LEU A 145 3.77 16.85 -14.28
N GLU A 146 4.77 17.62 -13.90
CA GLU A 146 5.98 17.82 -14.70
C GLU A 146 7.00 16.69 -14.53
N PHE A 147 7.34 16.34 -13.30
CA PHE A 147 8.45 15.44 -12.98
C PHE A 147 8.01 14.04 -12.50
N GLY A 148 6.76 13.85 -12.13
CA GLY A 148 6.27 12.67 -11.41
C GLY A 148 6.46 11.36 -12.18
N LYS A 149 6.39 11.38 -13.51
CA LYS A 149 6.60 10.20 -14.35
C LYS A 149 8.04 9.67 -14.26
N ASP A 150 9.01 10.56 -14.36
CA ASP A 150 10.43 10.20 -14.34
C ASP A 150 10.87 9.84 -12.92
N TYR A 151 10.39 10.60 -11.93
CA TYR A 151 10.59 10.27 -10.53
C TYR A 151 10.05 8.87 -10.18
N ALA A 152 8.80 8.56 -10.52
CA ALA A 152 8.21 7.26 -10.25
C ALA A 152 8.97 6.11 -10.93
N ALA A 153 9.42 6.30 -12.17
CA ALA A 153 10.23 5.33 -12.86
C ALA A 153 11.57 5.08 -12.16
N GLN A 154 12.24 6.16 -11.73
CA GLN A 154 13.53 6.05 -11.04
C GLN A 154 13.38 5.42 -9.66
N VAL A 155 12.32 5.74 -8.90
CA VAL A 155 12.00 5.12 -7.61
C VAL A 155 11.88 3.61 -7.74
N ILE A 156 11.09 3.12 -8.71
CA ILE A 156 10.91 1.68 -8.92
C ILE A 156 12.22 1.01 -9.34
N LYS A 157 13.00 1.66 -10.21
CA LYS A 157 14.31 1.17 -10.64
C LYS A 157 15.27 1.04 -9.46
N ASN A 158 15.36 2.06 -8.61
CA ASN A 158 16.19 2.06 -7.42
C ASN A 158 15.77 0.96 -6.43
N ALA A 159 14.44 0.77 -6.23
CA ALA A 159 13.93 -0.29 -5.37
C ALA A 159 14.33 -1.68 -5.86
N LYS A 160 14.23 -1.94 -7.15
CA LYS A 160 14.65 -3.23 -7.75
C LYS A 160 16.12 -3.49 -7.56
N ILE A 161 16.98 -2.56 -7.97
CA ILE A 161 18.43 -2.69 -7.83
C ILE A 161 18.83 -2.91 -6.38
N PHE A 162 18.21 -2.18 -5.45
CA PHE A 162 18.52 -2.32 -4.04
C PHE A 162 18.06 -3.70 -3.50
N ALA A 163 16.88 -4.18 -3.89
CA ALA A 163 16.41 -5.51 -3.51
C ALA A 163 17.31 -6.63 -4.06
N GLU A 164 17.71 -6.52 -5.32
CA GLU A 164 18.67 -7.46 -5.97
C GLU A 164 20.01 -7.46 -5.22
N SER A 165 20.59 -6.30 -4.95
CA SER A 165 21.85 -6.16 -4.21
C SER A 165 21.78 -6.74 -2.80
N LEU A 166 20.67 -6.55 -2.09
CA LEU A 166 20.45 -7.17 -0.78
C LEU A 166 20.38 -8.69 -0.89
N SER A 167 19.67 -9.24 -1.90
CA SER A 167 19.58 -10.67 -2.13
C SER A 167 20.93 -11.27 -2.48
N GLU A 168 21.70 -10.65 -3.37
CA GLU A 168 23.07 -11.05 -3.73
C GLU A 168 24.01 -11.00 -2.52
N SER A 169 23.76 -10.11 -1.56
CA SER A 169 24.49 -10.00 -0.30
C SER A 169 24.06 -11.02 0.76
N GLY A 170 23.13 -11.93 0.43
CA GLY A 170 22.68 -13.01 1.28
C GLY A 170 21.51 -12.69 2.21
N PHE A 171 20.87 -11.53 2.06
CA PHE A 171 19.64 -11.22 2.79
C PHE A 171 18.42 -11.91 2.18
N LYS A 172 17.49 -12.35 3.02
CA LYS A 172 16.24 -12.98 2.59
C LYS A 172 15.20 -11.92 2.19
N VAL A 173 15.33 -11.40 0.97
CA VAL A 173 14.39 -10.42 0.40
C VAL A 173 13.12 -11.13 -0.08
N LEU A 174 11.95 -10.59 0.27
CA LEU A 174 10.66 -11.17 -0.13
C LEU A 174 10.29 -10.82 -1.57
N GLY A 175 9.45 -11.66 -2.19
CA GLY A 175 8.94 -11.43 -3.54
C GLY A 175 9.91 -11.77 -4.66
N GLU A 176 10.92 -12.61 -4.42
CA GLU A 176 11.94 -13.00 -5.38
C GLU A 176 11.34 -13.59 -6.67
N SER A 177 10.32 -14.46 -6.57
CA SER A 177 9.63 -15.08 -7.71
C SER A 177 9.07 -14.06 -8.74
N ARG A 178 8.85 -12.81 -8.29
CA ARG A 178 8.31 -11.72 -9.11
C ARG A 178 9.28 -10.54 -9.30
N GLY A 179 10.58 -10.74 -9.02
CA GLY A 179 11.61 -9.70 -9.09
C GLY A 179 11.55 -8.70 -7.95
N PHE A 180 11.25 -9.20 -6.75
CA PHE A 180 11.27 -8.53 -5.44
C PHE A 180 10.24 -7.43 -5.24
N THR A 181 10.10 -6.49 -6.16
CA THR A 181 9.16 -5.37 -6.03
C THR A 181 8.83 -4.70 -7.37
N GLN A 182 7.65 -4.13 -7.45
CA GLN A 182 7.22 -3.21 -8.50
C GLN A 182 6.85 -1.83 -7.91
N SER A 183 7.18 -1.60 -6.64
CA SER A 183 6.92 -0.34 -5.94
C SER A 183 8.20 0.32 -5.45
N HIS A 184 8.07 1.25 -4.51
CA HIS A 184 9.18 1.90 -3.81
C HIS A 184 9.68 1.13 -2.60
N GLN A 185 9.03 0.02 -2.24
CA GLN A 185 9.27 -0.71 -0.99
C GLN A 185 9.98 -2.02 -1.24
N ILE A 186 10.77 -2.43 -0.24
CA ILE A 186 11.45 -3.71 -0.16
C ILE A 186 11.12 -4.29 1.21
N ALA A 187 10.83 -5.58 1.27
CA ALA A 187 10.62 -6.31 2.51
C ALA A 187 11.70 -7.38 2.68
N VAL A 188 12.30 -7.43 3.85
CA VAL A 188 13.38 -8.36 4.18
C VAL A 188 13.01 -9.17 5.40
N ASN A 189 13.11 -10.50 5.31
CA ASN A 189 13.02 -11.38 6.45
C ASN A 189 14.37 -11.34 7.21
N VAL A 190 14.33 -10.96 8.49
CA VAL A 190 15.53 -10.77 9.32
C VAL A 190 15.65 -11.76 10.47
N LEU A 191 14.82 -12.81 10.46
CA LEU A 191 14.78 -13.80 11.56
C LEU A 191 16.09 -14.55 11.80
N ASP A 192 16.97 -14.62 10.81
CA ASP A 192 18.30 -15.21 10.98
C ASP A 192 19.22 -14.36 11.88
N TYR A 193 18.89 -13.06 12.04
CA TYR A 193 19.66 -12.13 12.86
C TYR A 193 18.95 -11.84 14.19
N SER A 194 17.68 -11.45 14.14
CA SER A 194 16.82 -11.20 15.30
C SER A 194 15.37 -10.95 14.83
N ASP A 195 14.48 -10.53 15.74
CA ASP A 195 13.20 -9.95 15.34
C ASP A 195 13.37 -8.56 14.71
N GLY A 196 12.42 -8.17 13.85
CA GLY A 196 12.47 -6.91 13.10
C GLY A 196 12.50 -5.66 14.00
N GLY A 197 11.94 -5.73 15.21
CA GLY A 197 11.99 -4.60 16.14
C GLY A 197 13.40 -4.33 16.68
N LYS A 198 14.15 -5.40 16.97
CA LYS A 198 15.55 -5.27 17.38
C LYS A 198 16.44 -4.84 16.23
N VAL A 199 16.23 -5.42 15.03
CA VAL A 199 17.00 -5.03 13.84
C VAL A 199 16.77 -3.55 13.50
N GLU A 200 15.51 -3.07 13.54
CA GLU A 200 15.19 -1.65 13.37
C GLU A 200 15.98 -0.77 14.35
N ALA A 201 15.97 -1.12 15.65
CA ALA A 201 16.67 -0.34 16.67
C ALA A 201 18.20 -0.33 16.51
N GLU A 202 18.80 -1.43 16.06
CA GLU A 202 20.25 -1.49 15.82
C GLU A 202 20.65 -0.71 14.55
N LEU A 203 19.83 -0.76 13.49
CA LEU A 203 20.04 0.02 12.28
C LEU A 203 19.90 1.53 12.54
N GLU A 204 18.97 1.94 13.40
CA GLU A 204 18.79 3.34 13.79
C GLU A 204 20.04 3.91 14.46
N LYS A 205 20.75 3.13 15.30
CA LYS A 205 22.05 3.53 15.88
C LYS A 205 23.12 3.82 14.83
N ALA A 206 23.00 3.17 13.66
CA ALA A 206 23.87 3.39 12.51
C ALA A 206 23.33 4.49 11.56
N ASN A 207 22.31 5.24 11.96
CA ASN A 207 21.59 6.24 11.14
C ASN A 207 20.91 5.63 9.89
N ILE A 208 20.53 4.37 9.94
CA ILE A 208 19.75 3.70 8.89
C ILE A 208 18.31 3.54 9.41
N ILE A 209 17.43 4.39 8.91
CA ILE A 209 16.03 4.42 9.33
C ILE A 209 15.19 3.48 8.46
N VAL A 210 14.64 2.46 9.08
CA VAL A 210 13.75 1.47 8.48
C VAL A 210 12.50 1.30 9.33
N ASN A 211 11.54 0.48 8.88
CA ASN A 211 10.39 0.11 9.70
C ASN A 211 10.40 -1.38 9.97
N ARG A 212 10.11 -1.77 11.20
CA ARG A 212 9.73 -3.14 11.51
C ARG A 212 8.47 -3.51 10.74
N GLN A 213 8.37 -4.74 10.25
CA GLN A 213 7.29 -5.17 9.37
C GLN A 213 6.90 -6.61 9.62
N LEU A 214 5.59 -6.84 9.86
CA LEU A 214 5.04 -8.19 9.81
C LEU A 214 5.19 -8.75 8.40
N ILE A 215 5.68 -9.98 8.33
CA ILE A 215 5.85 -10.72 7.07
C ILE A 215 4.93 -11.96 7.06
N PRO A 216 4.69 -12.57 5.89
CA PRO A 216 3.87 -13.77 5.79
C PRO A 216 4.33 -14.86 6.76
N GLY A 217 3.38 -15.42 7.49
CA GLY A 217 3.65 -16.45 8.50
C GLY A 217 3.81 -15.94 9.94
N ASP A 218 4.12 -14.67 10.15
CA ASP A 218 4.35 -14.10 11.49
C ASP A 218 3.17 -14.29 12.44
N ILE A 219 1.96 -13.98 12.01
CA ILE A 219 0.75 -14.11 12.84
C ILE A 219 0.54 -15.57 13.25
N LYS A 220 0.73 -16.52 12.32
CA LYS A 220 0.63 -17.95 12.60
C LYS A 220 1.71 -18.44 13.58
N ALA A 221 2.88 -17.79 13.55
CA ALA A 221 3.99 -18.05 14.48
C ALA A 221 3.84 -17.29 15.82
N GLY A 222 2.70 -16.64 16.08
CA GLY A 222 2.45 -15.87 17.31
C GLY A 222 3.22 -14.57 17.41
N ARG A 223 3.77 -14.06 16.31
CA ARG A 223 4.47 -12.78 16.27
C ARG A 223 3.48 -11.62 16.18
N ASN A 224 3.91 -10.46 16.61
CA ASN A 224 3.11 -9.24 16.59
C ASN A 224 3.94 -8.06 16.04
N TYR A 225 3.31 -6.88 15.95
CA TYR A 225 3.94 -5.69 15.41
C TYR A 225 5.25 -5.28 16.14
N PHE A 226 5.37 -5.53 17.44
CA PHE A 226 6.57 -5.17 18.19
C PHE A 226 7.75 -6.11 17.94
N HIS A 227 7.46 -7.37 17.60
CA HIS A 227 8.42 -8.43 17.36
C HIS A 227 8.13 -9.18 16.05
N PRO A 228 8.09 -8.47 14.91
CA PRO A 228 7.81 -9.08 13.61
C PRO A 228 9.05 -9.81 13.07
N GLY A 229 8.87 -10.65 12.06
CA GLY A 229 9.96 -11.37 11.40
C GLY A 229 10.72 -10.56 10.36
N GLY A 230 10.26 -9.36 10.02
CA GLY A 230 10.85 -8.59 8.93
C GLY A 230 11.04 -7.11 9.21
N ILE A 231 11.68 -6.47 8.25
CA ILE A 231 11.81 -5.02 8.12
C ILE A 231 11.34 -4.58 6.74
N ARG A 232 10.90 -3.33 6.63
CA ARG A 232 10.52 -2.65 5.38
C ARG A 232 11.45 -1.47 5.14
N LEU A 233 12.00 -1.41 3.93
CA LEU A 233 12.77 -0.29 3.44
C LEU A 233 11.97 0.45 2.36
N GLY A 234 12.26 1.74 2.18
CA GLY A 234 11.67 2.57 1.13
C GLY A 234 12.74 3.44 0.49
N VAL A 235 12.64 3.62 -0.82
CA VAL A 235 13.66 4.34 -1.61
C VAL A 235 13.18 5.69 -2.16
N SER A 236 12.00 6.16 -1.76
CA SER A 236 11.43 7.41 -2.26
C SER A 236 12.33 8.60 -1.97
N GLU A 237 12.80 8.75 -0.72
CA GLU A 237 13.59 9.89 -0.29
C GLU A 237 15.02 9.86 -0.85
N ILE A 238 15.62 8.70 -1.02
CA ILE A 238 16.97 8.59 -1.62
C ILE A 238 16.96 8.76 -3.14
N THR A 239 15.77 8.82 -3.75
CA THR A 239 15.59 9.04 -5.19
C THR A 239 15.36 10.51 -5.53
N ARG A 240 14.92 11.29 -4.57
CA ARG A 240 14.49 12.69 -4.71
C ARG A 240 15.63 13.67 -4.98
#